data_943addf8ee5d6c0e589f8eec0d7078b1
#
_entry.id   943addf8ee5d6c0e589f8eec0d7078b1
#
_cell.length_a   1.000
_cell.length_b   1.000
_cell.length_c   1.000
_cell.angle_alpha   90.00
_cell.angle_beta   90.00
_cell.angle_gamma   90.00
#
_symmetry.space_group_name_H-M   'P 1'
#
loop_
_entity.id
_entity.type
_entity.pdbx_description
1 polymer ?
#
loop_
_entity_poly.entity_id
_entity_poly.type
_entity_poly.pdbx_seq_one_letter_code
_entity_poly.pdbx_strand_id
1 'polypeptide(L)'
;MVDVPQIPQETIDAAVDEALSRVLPADLGDKPHLARAVIAQRLSAVANHRSKTEAIAAREEDAMSWDDVAHAFGLSVQNARQHFRAEPFGLPG
;
A
#
# COMPACT_ATOMS: atom_id res chain seq x y z
N MET A 1 -19.34 -6.56 -9.70
CA MET A 1 -18.55 -6.19 -8.53
C MET A 1 -17.47 -7.21 -8.28
N VAL A 2 -16.28 -6.73 -7.94
CA VAL A 2 -15.16 -7.63 -7.80
C VAL A 2 -14.95 -7.95 -6.33
N ASP A 3 -14.78 -9.24 -6.04
CA ASP A 3 -14.51 -9.65 -4.68
C ASP A 3 -13.02 -9.78 -4.49
N VAL A 4 -12.52 -9.19 -3.42
CA VAL A 4 -11.12 -9.31 -3.05
C VAL A 4 -11.04 -10.31 -1.92
N PRO A 5 -10.13 -11.27 -1.98
CA PRO A 5 -10.01 -12.26 -0.91
C PRO A 5 -9.72 -11.58 0.42
N GLN A 6 -10.37 -12.07 1.46
CA GLN A 6 -10.12 -11.56 2.80
C GLN A 6 -8.84 -12.19 3.31
N ILE A 7 -7.96 -11.35 3.81
CA ILE A 7 -6.69 -11.82 4.36
C ILE A 7 -6.70 -11.55 5.84
N PRO A 8 -6.48 -12.58 6.68
CA PRO A 8 -6.46 -12.36 8.13
C PRO A 8 -5.38 -11.36 8.52
N GLN A 9 -5.67 -10.57 9.54
CA GLN A 9 -4.74 -9.57 10.00
C GLN A 9 -3.42 -10.20 10.46
N GLU A 10 -3.47 -11.35 11.08
CA GLU A 10 -2.23 -11.99 11.53
C GLU A 10 -1.35 -12.42 10.37
N THR A 11 -1.92 -12.70 9.21
CA THR A 11 -1.11 -13.01 8.02
C THR A 11 -0.37 -11.77 7.57
N ILE A 12 -1.04 -10.62 7.59
CA ILE A 12 -0.42 -9.35 7.22
C ILE A 12 0.66 -8.99 8.23
N ASP A 13 0.36 -9.16 9.52
CA ASP A 13 1.35 -8.87 10.56
C ASP A 13 2.60 -9.73 10.39
N ALA A 14 2.42 -11.02 10.11
CA ALA A 14 3.54 -11.91 9.91
C ALA A 14 4.37 -11.51 8.68
N ALA A 15 3.70 -11.08 7.62
CA ALA A 15 4.40 -10.63 6.42
C ALA A 15 5.21 -9.37 6.68
N VAL A 16 4.67 -8.46 7.47
CA VAL A 16 5.39 -7.23 7.83
C VAL A 16 6.59 -7.57 8.71
N ASP A 17 6.42 -8.47 9.67
CA ASP A 17 7.52 -8.89 10.52
C ASP A 17 8.63 -9.54 9.70
N GLU A 18 8.27 -10.35 8.74
CA GLU A 18 9.26 -10.99 7.88
C GLU A 18 9.97 -9.96 7.02
N ALA A 19 9.25 -9.00 6.45
CA ALA A 19 9.83 -7.96 5.63
C ALA A 19 10.80 -7.12 6.46
N LEU A 20 10.43 -6.77 7.69
CA LEU A 20 11.31 -6.03 8.57
C LEU A 20 12.58 -6.83 8.87
N SER A 21 12.44 -8.11 9.13
CA SER A 21 13.60 -8.95 9.42
C SER A 21 14.58 -9.00 8.26
N ARG A 22 14.07 -8.94 7.05
CA ARG A 22 14.93 -9.03 5.87
C ARG A 22 15.71 -7.77 5.60
N VAL A 23 15.17 -6.61 5.98
CA VAL A 23 15.82 -5.34 5.64
C VAL A 23 16.52 -4.68 6.81
N LEU A 24 16.28 -5.15 8.03
CA LEU A 24 16.94 -4.55 9.18
C LEU A 24 18.39 -4.99 9.23
N PRO A 25 19.32 -4.07 9.48
CA PRO A 25 20.71 -4.46 9.64
C PRO A 25 20.91 -5.24 10.93
N ALA A 26 21.98 -5.98 11.02
CA ALA A 26 22.27 -6.76 12.21
C ALA A 26 22.47 -5.86 13.42
N ASP A 27 23.08 -4.69 13.20
CA ASP A 27 23.30 -3.75 14.28
C ASP A 27 22.37 -2.57 14.11
N LEU A 28 21.43 -2.42 15.04
CA LEU A 28 20.46 -1.34 15.00
C LEU A 28 20.91 -0.12 15.80
N GLY A 29 22.11 -0.16 16.36
CA GLY A 29 22.60 0.94 17.17
C GLY A 29 22.00 0.91 18.56
N ASP A 30 22.08 2.04 19.26
CA ASP A 30 21.60 2.10 20.63
C ASP A 30 20.14 2.48 20.72
N LYS A 31 19.45 2.65 19.59
CA LYS A 31 18.02 2.93 19.60
C LYS A 31 17.30 2.01 18.64
N PRO A 32 17.24 0.71 18.96
CA PRO A 32 16.68 -0.27 18.02
C PRO A 32 15.22 -0.05 17.69
N HIS A 33 14.43 0.43 18.64
CA HIS A 33 13.03 0.66 18.33
C HIS A 33 12.84 1.82 17.37
N LEU A 34 13.66 2.86 17.49
CA LEU A 34 13.58 3.97 16.56
C LEU A 34 14.00 3.53 15.16
N ALA A 35 15.04 2.71 15.07
CA ALA A 35 15.49 2.21 13.78
C ALA A 35 14.40 1.38 13.11
N ARG A 36 13.74 0.51 13.88
CA ARG A 36 12.64 -0.29 13.36
C ARG A 36 11.49 0.58 12.89
N ALA A 37 11.18 1.63 13.66
CA ALA A 37 10.08 2.52 13.30
C ALA A 37 10.35 3.23 11.99
N VAL A 38 11.57 3.72 11.78
CA VAL A 38 11.92 4.42 10.56
C VAL A 38 11.85 3.47 9.36
N ILE A 39 12.38 2.26 9.52
CA ILE A 39 12.36 1.30 8.42
C ILE A 39 10.95 0.85 8.12
N ALA A 40 10.13 0.64 9.15
CA ALA A 40 8.73 0.28 8.95
C ALA A 40 8.00 1.38 8.18
N GLN A 41 8.27 2.63 8.50
CA GLN A 41 7.66 3.73 7.77
C GLN A 41 8.08 3.74 6.31
N ARG A 42 9.34 3.46 6.03
CA ARG A 42 9.81 3.41 4.64
C ARG A 42 9.18 2.26 3.87
N LEU A 43 9.02 1.11 4.51
CA LEU A 43 8.32 0.00 3.90
C LEU A 43 6.88 0.37 3.59
N SER A 44 6.24 1.06 4.53
CA SER A 44 4.87 1.49 4.36
C SER A 44 4.73 2.46 3.18
N ALA A 45 5.68 3.37 3.02
CA ALA A 45 5.64 4.32 1.92
C ALA A 45 5.76 3.61 0.57
N VAL A 46 6.65 2.63 0.49
CA VAL A 46 6.81 1.85 -0.75
C VAL A 46 5.55 1.03 -1.03
N ALA A 47 5.00 0.39 0.01
CA ALA A 47 3.79 -0.40 -0.15
C ALA A 47 2.62 0.48 -0.59
N ASN A 48 2.53 1.68 -0.03
CA ASN A 48 1.49 2.61 -0.40
C ASN A 48 1.60 3.04 -1.86
N HIS A 49 2.82 3.30 -2.30
CA HIS A 49 3.05 3.64 -3.70
C HIS A 49 2.69 2.46 -4.61
N ARG A 50 3.09 1.26 -4.24
CA ARG A 50 2.76 0.06 -5.01
C ARG A 50 1.25 -0.13 -5.08
N SER A 51 0.55 0.12 -3.97
CA SER A 51 -0.90 0.00 -3.94
C SER A 51 -1.54 0.94 -4.96
N LYS A 52 -1.07 2.18 -5.03
CA LYS A 52 -1.61 3.13 -6.00
C LYS A 52 -1.31 2.72 -7.43
N THR A 53 -0.10 2.27 -7.68
CA THR A 53 0.29 1.83 -9.02
C THR A 53 -0.56 0.66 -9.48
N GLU A 54 -0.78 -0.31 -8.59
CA GLU A 54 -1.57 -1.48 -8.94
C GLU A 54 -3.04 -1.11 -9.15
N ALA A 55 -3.57 -0.18 -8.36
CA ALA A 55 -4.96 0.24 -8.54
C ALA A 55 -5.14 0.94 -9.88
N ILE A 56 -4.18 1.76 -10.28
CA ILE A 56 -4.24 2.41 -11.59
C ILE A 56 -4.15 1.37 -12.69
N ALA A 57 -3.26 0.39 -12.55
CA ALA A 57 -3.14 -0.68 -13.53
C ALA A 57 -4.44 -1.48 -13.63
N ALA A 58 -5.12 -1.72 -12.50
CA ALA A 58 -6.39 -2.42 -12.52
C ALA A 58 -7.42 -1.66 -13.36
N ARG A 59 -7.43 -0.34 -13.24
CA ARG A 59 -8.35 0.44 -14.03
C ARG A 59 -8.01 0.41 -15.51
N GLU A 60 -6.73 0.47 -15.83
CA GLU A 60 -6.31 0.60 -17.22
C GLU A 60 -6.21 -0.76 -17.92
N GLU A 61 -5.66 -1.74 -17.24
CA GLU A 61 -5.39 -3.03 -17.88
C GLU A 61 -6.51 -4.02 -17.65
N ASP A 62 -7.12 -3.99 -16.46
CA ASP A 62 -8.20 -4.92 -16.14
C ASP A 62 -9.56 -4.29 -16.37
N ALA A 63 -9.59 -3.06 -16.87
CA ALA A 63 -10.83 -2.35 -17.19
C ALA A 63 -11.77 -2.23 -16.00
N MET A 64 -11.20 -2.06 -14.81
CA MET A 64 -12.01 -1.89 -13.61
C MET A 64 -12.59 -0.48 -13.55
N SER A 65 -13.81 -0.37 -13.05
CA SER A 65 -14.40 0.94 -12.86
C SER A 65 -13.96 1.54 -11.54
N TRP A 66 -14.16 2.84 -11.38
CA TRP A 66 -13.89 3.48 -10.09
C TRP A 66 -14.76 2.88 -8.99
N ASP A 67 -15.99 2.41 -9.33
CA ASP A 67 -16.83 1.75 -8.35
C ASP A 67 -16.18 0.47 -7.82
N ASP A 68 -15.58 -0.32 -8.71
CA ASP A 68 -14.91 -1.55 -8.32
C ASP A 68 -13.70 -1.27 -7.44
N VAL A 69 -12.89 -0.28 -7.83
CA VAL A 69 -11.71 0.08 -7.05
C VAL A 69 -12.13 0.62 -5.69
N ALA A 70 -13.11 1.51 -5.66
CA ALA A 70 -13.57 2.07 -4.39
C ALA A 70 -14.09 0.97 -3.47
N HIS A 71 -14.85 0.04 -4.00
CA HIS A 71 -15.39 -1.05 -3.21
C HIS A 71 -14.26 -1.89 -2.59
N ALA A 72 -13.26 -2.23 -3.39
CA ALA A 72 -12.15 -3.06 -2.92
C ALA A 72 -11.37 -2.39 -1.80
N PHE A 73 -11.28 -1.06 -1.84
CA PHE A 73 -10.52 -0.32 -0.83
C PHE A 73 -11.40 0.22 0.30
N GLY A 74 -12.68 -0.04 0.26
CA GLY A 74 -13.59 0.48 1.29
C GLY A 74 -13.75 1.99 1.24
N LEU A 75 -13.66 2.58 0.06
CA LEU A 75 -13.75 4.02 -0.13
C LEU A 75 -14.97 4.38 -0.93
N SER A 76 -15.38 5.63 -0.83
CA SER A 76 -16.38 6.14 -1.76
C SER A 76 -15.72 6.34 -3.12
N VAL A 77 -16.51 6.42 -4.17
CA VAL A 77 -15.96 6.61 -5.50
C VAL A 77 -15.17 7.90 -5.58
N GLN A 78 -15.68 8.97 -4.97
CA GLN A 78 -14.99 10.24 -5.00
C GLN A 78 -13.66 10.16 -4.24
N ASN A 79 -13.64 9.52 -3.09
CA ASN A 79 -12.41 9.37 -2.32
C ASN A 79 -11.41 8.49 -3.06
N ALA A 80 -11.88 7.45 -3.74
CA ALA A 80 -10.98 6.60 -4.52
C ALA A 80 -10.34 7.38 -5.64
N ARG A 81 -11.11 8.22 -6.34
CA ARG A 81 -10.56 9.04 -7.40
C ARG A 81 -9.48 9.97 -6.88
N GLN A 82 -9.70 10.58 -5.73
CA GLN A 82 -8.71 11.46 -5.16
C GLN A 82 -7.48 10.73 -4.67
N HIS A 83 -7.69 9.58 -4.06
CA HIS A 83 -6.58 8.81 -3.49
C HIS A 83 -5.66 8.26 -4.58
N PHE A 84 -6.24 7.78 -5.68
CA PHE A 84 -5.46 7.19 -6.77
C PHE A 84 -5.24 8.10 -7.97
N ARG A 85 -5.49 9.47 -7.81
CA ARG A 85 -5.26 10.34 -8.83
C ARG A 85 -3.85 10.36 -9.15
N ALA A 86 -3.62 10.54 -10.31
CA ALA A 86 -2.39 10.42 -10.74
C ALA A 86 -1.45 11.22 -10.08
N GLU A 87 -0.63 10.99 -9.69
CA GLU A 87 0.08 11.57 -9.16
C GLU A 87 0.88 11.93 -9.62
N PRO A 88 1.21 12.11 -9.67
CA PRO A 88 1.80 12.76 -9.48
C PRO A 88 2.66 13.18 -10.13
N PHE A 89 3.49 13.19 -10.00
CA PHE A 89 4.33 13.72 -10.75
C PHE A 89 3.91 15.03 -10.99
N GLY A 90 3.22 15.51 -10.20
CA GLY A 90 2.87 16.78 -10.39
C GLY A 90 2.07 17.06 -11.53
N LEU A 91 1.68 16.13 -12.11
CA LEU A 91 0.89 16.33 -13.15
C LEU A 91 -0.37 16.78 -12.70
N PRO A 92 -0.85 17.74 -13.27
CA PRO A 92 -2.09 18.23 -12.89
C PRO A 92 -2.99 17.20 -13.26
N GLY A 93 -3.44 16.65 -12.47
CA GLY A 93 -4.28 15.58 -12.65
C GLY A 93 -5.34 15.65 -13.55
#